data_c0009de9ff9cb3c9e2b001413f6688fd
#
_entry.id   c0009de9ff9cb3c9e2b001413f6688fd
#
_cell.length_a   1.000
_cell.length_b   1.000
_cell.length_c   1.000
_cell.angle_alpha   90.00
_cell.angle_beta   90.00
_cell.angle_gamma   90.00
#
_symmetry.space_group_name_H-M   'P 1'
#
loop_
_entity.id
_entity.type
_entity.pdbx_description
1 polymer ?
#
loop_
_entity_poly.entity_id
_entity_poly.type
_entity_poly.pdbx_seq_one_letter_code
_entity_poly.pdbx_strand_id
1 'polypeptide(L)'
;MWAESWQNQSYWLDGLKPIEKSFETIATNVDVLIIGSGYTGLHASIQIARAGREVLVIDSGEPGYGCSTRNGGQISTSVKPSQGKLEAKYGQDQALSLIHI
;
A
#
# COMPACT_ATOMS: atom_id res chain seq x y z
N MET A 1 -3.34 -18.97 -23.37
CA MET A 1 -1.93 -19.09 -23.87
C MET A 1 -1.26 -17.77 -23.56
N TRP A 2 -0.16 -17.80 -22.81
CA TRP A 2 0.62 -16.59 -22.49
C TRP A 2 1.49 -16.22 -23.70
N ALA A 3 1.78 -14.93 -23.89
CA ALA A 3 2.73 -14.51 -24.91
C ALA A 3 4.14 -15.07 -24.59
N GLU A 4 4.93 -15.37 -25.61
CA GLU A 4 6.31 -15.89 -25.43
C GLU A 4 7.19 -14.92 -24.63
N SER A 5 6.92 -13.62 -24.75
CA SER A 5 7.61 -12.55 -24.03
C SER A 5 7.00 -12.21 -22.66
N TRP A 6 6.05 -13.02 -22.16
CA TRP A 6 5.40 -12.71 -20.89
C TRP A 6 6.37 -12.84 -19.71
N GLN A 7 6.39 -11.80 -18.87
CA GLN A 7 7.20 -11.75 -17.66
C GLN A 7 6.29 -11.53 -16.44
N ASN A 8 6.54 -12.27 -15.36
CA ASN A 8 5.83 -12.09 -14.10
C ASN A 8 6.42 -10.92 -13.30
N GLN A 9 6.53 -9.77 -13.94
CA GLN A 9 7.06 -8.54 -13.33
C GLN A 9 6.00 -7.47 -13.36
N SER A 10 5.97 -6.63 -12.32
CA SER A 10 5.10 -5.46 -12.30
C SER A 10 5.61 -4.42 -13.29
N TYR A 11 4.73 -3.86 -14.11
CA TYR A 11 5.05 -2.76 -15.03
C TYR A 11 5.74 -1.58 -14.32
N TRP A 12 5.27 -1.24 -13.13
CA TRP A 12 5.80 -0.10 -12.36
C TRP A 12 7.19 -0.38 -11.74
N LEU A 13 7.59 -1.62 -11.65
CA LEU A 13 8.92 -2.03 -11.18
C LEU A 13 9.88 -2.29 -12.35
N ASP A 14 9.38 -2.30 -13.57
CA ASP A 14 10.22 -2.51 -14.75
C ASP A 14 11.18 -1.32 -14.94
N GLY A 15 12.44 -1.63 -15.14
CA GLY A 15 13.50 -0.63 -15.26
C GLY A 15 13.94 0.06 -13.96
N LEU A 16 13.33 -0.23 -12.82
CA LEU A 16 13.85 0.24 -11.53
C LEU A 16 15.08 -0.56 -11.13
N LYS A 17 16.09 0.14 -10.64
CA LYS A 17 17.24 -0.54 -10.04
C LYS A 17 16.80 -1.23 -8.75
N PRO A 18 17.25 -2.47 -8.50
CA PRO A 18 17.01 -3.12 -7.22
C PRO A 18 17.47 -2.23 -6.07
N ILE A 19 16.68 -2.17 -5.01
CA ILE A 19 17.09 -1.47 -3.79
C ILE A 19 18.21 -2.29 -3.18
N GLU A 20 19.38 -1.69 -3.03
CA GLU A 20 20.48 -2.33 -2.30
C GLU A 20 20.02 -2.54 -0.86
N LYS A 21 19.87 -3.81 -0.50
CA LYS A 21 19.48 -4.21 0.86
C LYS A 21 20.76 -4.31 1.69
N SER A 22 21.09 -3.27 2.43
CA SER A 22 22.13 -3.34 3.45
C SER A 22 21.49 -3.62 4.81
N PHE A 23 21.27 -4.89 5.11
CA PHE A 23 20.88 -5.30 6.46
C PHE A 23 22.14 -5.69 7.24
N GLU A 24 22.84 -4.72 7.76
CA GLU A 24 23.94 -5.00 8.70
C GLU A 24 23.39 -5.51 10.04
N THR A 25 22.24 -5.01 10.46
CA THR A 25 21.57 -5.45 11.70
C THR A 25 20.08 -5.12 11.64
N ILE A 26 19.24 -6.09 11.96
CA ILE A 26 17.81 -5.83 12.17
C ILE A 26 17.65 -5.37 13.62
N ALA A 27 17.01 -4.24 13.83
CA ALA A 27 16.67 -3.76 15.17
C ALA A 27 15.83 -4.81 15.91
N THR A 28 16.28 -5.18 17.11
CA THR A 28 15.57 -6.19 17.95
C THR A 28 14.42 -5.61 18.71
N ASN A 29 14.40 -4.28 18.87
CA ASN A 29 13.32 -3.55 19.55
C ASN A 29 12.95 -2.35 18.69
N VAL A 30 11.68 -2.17 18.45
CA VAL A 30 11.10 -1.02 17.73
C VAL A 30 9.76 -0.67 18.36
N ASP A 31 9.34 0.60 18.26
CA ASP A 31 8.03 1.02 18.77
C ASP A 31 6.89 0.35 17.99
N VAL A 32 7.06 0.23 16.67
CA VAL A 32 6.04 -0.32 15.78
C VAL A 32 6.66 -1.22 14.71
N LEU A 33 6.14 -2.43 14.62
CA LEU A 33 6.44 -3.36 13.53
C LEU A 33 5.28 -3.35 12.53
N ILE A 34 5.59 -3.13 11.25
CA ILE A 34 4.64 -3.22 10.14
C ILE A 34 4.98 -4.42 9.28
N ILE A 35 4.00 -5.27 9.03
CA ILE A 35 4.12 -6.42 8.13
C ILE A 35 3.45 -6.08 6.81
N GLY A 36 4.24 -6.02 5.75
CA GLY A 36 3.84 -5.67 4.40
C GLY A 36 4.26 -4.26 3.99
N SER A 37 4.94 -4.17 2.87
CA SER A 37 5.48 -2.94 2.27
C SER A 37 4.67 -2.46 1.06
N GLY A 38 3.36 -2.71 1.04
CA GLY A 38 2.43 -2.11 0.09
C GLY A 38 2.09 -0.67 0.47
N TYR A 39 1.18 -0.02 -0.29
CA TYR A 39 0.78 1.37 -0.03
C TYR A 39 0.39 1.61 1.43
N THR A 40 -0.44 0.76 2.00
CA THR A 40 -0.92 0.92 3.39
C THR A 40 0.23 0.88 4.39
N GLY A 41 1.10 -0.13 4.30
CA GLY A 41 2.22 -0.28 5.23
C GLY A 41 3.24 0.85 5.10
N LEU A 42 3.60 1.23 3.88
CA LEU A 42 4.54 2.33 3.65
C LEU A 42 3.98 3.69 4.09
N HIS A 43 2.70 3.98 3.82
CA HIS A 43 2.07 5.21 4.30
C HIS A 43 1.99 5.27 5.83
N ALA A 44 1.63 4.17 6.47
CA ALA A 44 1.62 4.08 7.93
C ALA A 44 3.03 4.30 8.50
N SER A 45 4.04 3.64 7.94
CA SER A 45 5.43 3.77 8.40
C SER A 45 5.95 5.21 8.31
N ILE A 46 5.64 5.91 7.22
CA ILE A 46 6.02 7.30 7.03
C ILE A 46 5.40 8.20 8.12
N GLN A 47 4.12 8.01 8.44
CA GLN A 47 3.47 8.82 9.48
C GLN A 47 4.03 8.53 10.88
N ILE A 48 4.30 7.26 11.18
CA ILE A 48 4.90 6.83 12.45
C ILE A 48 6.31 7.41 12.61
N ALA A 49 7.14 7.32 11.57
CA ALA A 49 8.48 7.89 11.55
C ALA A 49 8.45 9.42 11.69
N ARG A 50 7.52 10.12 11.02
CA ARG A 50 7.32 11.57 11.16
C ARG A 50 6.89 11.97 12.59
N ALA A 51 6.22 11.08 13.29
CA ALA A 51 5.87 11.27 14.70
C ALA A 51 7.04 10.97 15.67
N GLY A 52 8.25 10.73 15.15
CA GLY A 52 9.45 10.46 15.93
C GLY A 52 9.49 9.07 16.59
N ARG A 53 8.72 8.11 16.08
CA ARG A 53 8.71 6.74 16.56
C ARG A 53 9.63 5.86 15.72
N GLU A 54 10.24 4.88 16.36
CA GLU A 54 11.00 3.84 15.67
C GLU A 54 10.05 2.84 15.00
N VAL A 55 10.20 2.67 13.69
CA VAL A 55 9.35 1.77 12.90
C VAL A 55 10.19 0.85 12.04
N LEU A 56 9.84 -0.43 12.07
CA LEU A 56 10.41 -1.44 11.17
C LEU A 56 9.31 -1.95 10.25
N VAL A 57 9.60 -1.96 8.95
CA VAL A 57 8.71 -2.57 7.95
C VAL A 57 9.36 -3.86 7.45
N ILE A 58 8.64 -4.96 7.52
CA ILE A 58 9.07 -6.25 6.97
C ILE A 58 8.12 -6.72 5.89
N ASP A 59 8.67 -7.38 4.87
CA ASP A 59 7.90 -7.97 3.78
C ASP A 59 8.53 -9.31 3.38
N SER A 60 7.74 -10.19 2.81
CA SER A 60 8.21 -11.47 2.25
C SER A 60 8.87 -11.32 0.88
N GLY A 61 8.70 -10.18 0.22
CA GLY A 61 9.18 -9.88 -1.12
C GLY A 61 9.81 -8.50 -1.23
N GLU A 62 10.01 -8.05 -2.45
CA GLU A 62 10.45 -6.68 -2.72
C GLU A 62 9.39 -5.66 -2.31
N PRO A 63 9.78 -4.45 -1.87
CA PRO A 63 8.83 -3.42 -1.53
C PRO A 63 7.83 -3.15 -2.65
N GLY A 64 6.53 -3.20 -2.30
CA GLY A 64 5.46 -2.97 -3.25
C GLY A 64 5.20 -4.08 -4.26
N TYR A 65 5.86 -5.22 -4.19
CA TYR A 65 5.74 -6.33 -5.17
C TYR A 65 4.30 -6.82 -5.38
N GLY A 66 3.45 -6.70 -4.37
CA GLY A 66 2.04 -7.12 -4.43
C GLY A 66 1.17 -6.19 -5.28
N CYS A 67 -0.11 -6.08 -4.93
CA CYS A 67 -1.11 -5.28 -5.65
C CYS A 67 -0.75 -3.80 -5.80
N SER A 68 0.09 -3.25 -4.92
CA SER A 68 0.47 -1.84 -4.95
C SER A 68 1.22 -1.42 -6.22
N THR A 69 1.92 -2.34 -6.87
CA THR A 69 2.61 -2.09 -8.15
C THR A 69 1.99 -2.86 -9.32
N ARG A 70 0.87 -3.57 -9.10
CA ARG A 70 0.18 -4.37 -10.12
C ARG A 70 -1.21 -3.83 -10.46
N ASN A 71 -1.39 -2.54 -10.35
CA ASN A 71 -2.63 -1.84 -10.69
C ASN A 71 -2.41 -0.86 -11.84
N GLY A 72 -3.48 -0.29 -12.37
CA GLY A 72 -3.41 0.66 -13.50
C GLY A 72 -2.91 2.05 -13.13
N GLY A 73 -2.52 2.32 -11.89
CA GLY A 73 -2.03 3.62 -11.41
C GLY A 73 -3.09 4.71 -11.40
N GLN A 74 -4.36 4.38 -11.53
CA GLN A 74 -5.44 5.35 -11.54
C GLN A 74 -5.79 5.80 -10.12
N ILE A 75 -5.86 7.10 -9.93
CA ILE A 75 -6.33 7.72 -8.69
C ILE A 75 -7.73 8.26 -8.94
N SER A 76 -8.69 7.85 -8.12
CA SER A 76 -10.07 8.30 -8.20
C SER A 76 -10.52 8.86 -6.85
N THR A 77 -11.20 10.00 -6.89
CA THR A 77 -11.85 10.59 -5.71
C THR A 77 -13.28 10.09 -5.51
N SER A 78 -13.78 9.28 -6.44
CA SER A 78 -15.15 8.76 -6.36
C SER A 78 -15.21 7.43 -5.62
N VAL A 79 -16.16 7.32 -4.71
CA VAL A 79 -16.54 6.08 -4.05
C VAL A 79 -17.64 5.40 -4.88
N LYS A 80 -17.50 4.14 -5.15
CA LYS A 80 -18.58 3.31 -5.74
C LYS A 80 -19.13 2.37 -4.67
N PRO A 81 -20.42 2.31 -4.48
CA PRO A 81 -21.55 2.93 -5.18
C PRO A 81 -21.75 4.43 -4.89
N SER A 82 -22.63 5.08 -5.67
CA SER A 82 -22.93 6.52 -5.49
C SER A 82 -23.47 6.83 -4.09
N GLN A 83 -23.28 8.08 -3.63
CA GLN A 83 -23.73 8.55 -2.32
C GLN A 83 -25.19 8.18 -2.01
N GLY A 84 -26.11 8.42 -2.95
CA GLY A 84 -27.53 8.07 -2.74
C GLY A 84 -27.79 6.58 -2.52
N LYS A 85 -27.00 5.69 -3.14
CA LYS A 85 -27.10 4.25 -2.88
C LYS A 85 -26.53 3.86 -1.51
N LEU A 86 -25.50 4.55 -1.06
CA LEU A 86 -24.95 4.35 0.27
C LEU A 86 -25.90 4.82 1.34
N GLU A 87 -26.50 6.00 1.18
CA GLU A 87 -27.50 6.54 2.09
C GLU A 87 -28.74 5.65 2.20
N ALA A 88 -29.24 5.16 1.06
CA ALA A 88 -30.38 4.24 1.03
C ALA A 88 -30.10 2.91 1.75
N LYS A 89 -28.85 2.45 1.74
CA LYS A 89 -28.46 1.16 2.34
C LYS A 89 -28.04 1.26 3.80
N TYR A 90 -27.35 2.32 4.19
CA TYR A 90 -26.67 2.41 5.48
C TYR A 90 -27.14 3.60 6.32
N GLY A 91 -28.00 4.48 5.78
CA GLY A 91 -28.38 5.74 6.40
C GLY A 91 -27.36 6.86 6.15
N GLN A 92 -27.79 8.11 6.34
CA GLN A 92 -27.03 9.30 6.02
C GLN A 92 -25.73 9.40 6.79
N ASP A 93 -25.75 9.16 8.09
CA ASP A 93 -24.55 9.30 8.96
C ASP A 93 -23.43 8.33 8.57
N GLN A 94 -23.77 7.07 8.32
CA GLN A 94 -22.78 6.06 7.90
C GLN A 94 -22.30 6.31 6.48
N ALA A 95 -23.16 6.76 5.58
CA ALA A 95 -22.76 7.10 4.23
C ALA A 95 -21.80 8.30 4.19
N LEU A 96 -22.04 9.31 5.03
CA LEU A 96 -21.15 10.47 5.17
C LEU A 96 -19.79 10.10 5.77
N SER A 97 -19.72 9.12 6.67
CA SER A 97 -18.45 8.72 7.25
C SER A 97 -17.45 8.19 6.22
N LEU A 98 -17.93 7.66 5.09
CA LEU A 98 -17.08 7.16 4.00
C LEU A 98 -16.35 8.27 3.21
N ILE A 99 -16.84 9.49 3.24
CA ILE A 99 -16.21 10.63 2.55
C ILE A 99 -15.25 11.43 3.45
N HIS A 100 -15.15 11.08 4.71
CA HIS A 100 -14.28 11.73 5.69
C HIS A 100 -13.02 10.91 6.04
N ILE A 101 -12.73 9.89 5.26
CA ILE A 101 -11.53 9.06 5.44
C ILE A 101 -10.29 9.79 4.91
#